data_cba8ae9c8a915955216a00259332a92f
#
_entry.id   cba8ae9c8a915955216a00259332a92f
#
_cell.length_a   1.000
_cell.length_b   1.000
_cell.length_c   1.000
_cell.angle_alpha   90.00
_cell.angle_beta   90.00
_cell.angle_gamma   90.00
#
_symmetry.space_group_name_H-M   'P 1'
#
loop_
_entity.id
_entity.type
_entity.pdbx_description
1 polymer ?
#
loop_
_entity_poly.entity_id
_entity_poly.type
_entity_poly.pdbx_seq_one_letter_code
_entity_poly.pdbx_strand_id
1 'polypeptide(L)'
;MRINPGNYVDPARTFKKLEYTDAEYAAELQKIEDRLIPFLNICKEHHTAVRIGVNHGSLSDRIISRYGDTPEGIVESCMEFLRICRKEDFNDVVLSIKASNTVVMVRSVRLLVQAMDREDMHYPLHLGVTEAGEGEDGRIKSAVGIGALLTEGLGDTIRVSLSEEPECEIPVAKKLVSFIDECAAMRAEAENGATEGRAYIADDTLHLIYNKENAADLQLKAAMTAGALLIDGKAHELNITCDGVEQRDLADSILQAARVKFTKTEYISCPGCGRTLYDLLGTIARIKAAVKEAAKDNPRFNTLKIGIMGCIVNGPGEMADADFGYVGAGPGKISLYKGKVCVEKAIPESEAVEKLIQFIMNN
;
A
#
# COMPACT_ATOMS: atom_id res chain seq x y z
N MET A 1 18.69 7.65 -8.21
CA MET A 1 18.70 7.66 -6.71
C MET A 1 17.28 7.70 -6.17
N ARG A 2 17.01 7.26 -4.90
CA ARG A 2 15.69 7.42 -4.27
C ARG A 2 15.85 8.16 -2.93
N ILE A 3 15.03 9.18 -2.73
CA ILE A 3 14.88 9.88 -1.43
C ILE A 3 13.47 9.62 -0.88
N ASN A 4 13.33 9.70 0.45
CA ASN A 4 12.03 9.62 1.12
C ASN A 4 11.77 10.93 1.86
N PRO A 5 10.83 11.75 1.39
CA PRO A 5 10.48 13.02 2.01
C PRO A 5 10.24 12.95 3.53
N GLY A 6 9.54 11.92 3.98
CA GLY A 6 9.14 11.79 5.38
C GLY A 6 10.29 11.60 6.39
N ASN A 7 11.50 11.25 5.92
CA ASN A 7 12.68 11.07 6.78
C ASN A 7 13.97 11.58 6.13
N TYR A 8 13.89 12.54 5.23
CA TYR A 8 15.04 13.10 4.55
C TYR A 8 15.79 14.12 5.44
N VAL A 9 15.06 15.01 6.07
CA VAL A 9 15.53 16.01 7.04
C VAL A 9 14.86 15.82 8.38
N ASP A 10 13.54 15.57 8.37
CA ASP A 10 12.76 15.33 9.55
C ASP A 10 13.23 14.08 10.29
N PRO A 11 13.14 14.04 11.64
CA PRO A 11 13.38 12.82 12.38
C PRO A 11 12.36 11.73 12.01
N ALA A 12 12.70 10.48 12.28
CA ALA A 12 11.75 9.38 12.11
C ALA A 12 10.45 9.66 12.86
N ARG A 13 9.32 9.25 12.26
CA ARG A 13 7.98 9.44 12.82
C ARG A 13 7.90 8.97 14.27
N THR A 14 7.51 9.85 15.18
CA THR A 14 7.40 9.56 16.61
C THR A 14 5.96 9.31 17.06
N PHE A 15 4.98 9.55 16.19
CA PHE A 15 3.53 9.52 16.49
C PHE A 15 3.12 10.50 17.60
N LYS A 16 3.89 11.53 17.82
CA LYS A 16 3.54 12.63 18.74
C LYS A 16 2.74 13.68 18.00
N LYS A 17 1.75 14.22 18.66
CA LYS A 17 1.06 15.40 18.16
C LYS A 17 1.94 16.61 18.46
N LEU A 18 2.61 17.10 17.42
CA LEU A 18 3.38 18.34 17.48
C LEU A 18 2.54 19.45 16.84
N GLU A 19 2.66 20.65 17.36
CA GLU A 19 2.07 21.84 16.78
C GLU A 19 3.20 22.69 16.19
N TYR A 20 3.03 23.09 14.93
CA TYR A 20 3.97 23.95 14.22
C TYR A 20 3.26 25.28 13.89
N THR A 21 3.87 26.39 14.29
CA THR A 21 3.50 27.71 13.76
C THR A 21 3.88 27.82 12.30
N ASP A 22 3.30 28.76 11.55
CA ASP A 22 3.66 28.97 10.15
C ASP A 22 5.15 29.33 9.98
N ALA A 23 5.72 30.07 10.91
CA ALA A 23 7.13 30.42 10.89
C ALA A 23 8.04 29.20 11.13
N GLU A 24 7.67 28.32 12.08
CA GLU A 24 8.41 27.08 12.33
C GLU A 24 8.30 26.13 11.12
N TYR A 25 7.12 26.02 10.55
CA TYR A 25 6.91 25.19 9.35
C TYR A 25 7.77 25.69 8.17
N ALA A 26 7.78 27.00 7.92
CA ALA A 26 8.62 27.60 6.89
C ALA A 26 10.13 27.39 7.15
N ALA A 27 10.55 27.47 8.41
CA ALA A 27 11.94 27.18 8.76
C ALA A 27 12.34 25.71 8.50
N GLU A 28 11.44 24.76 8.70
CA GLU A 28 11.68 23.36 8.35
C GLU A 28 11.74 23.16 6.82
N LEU A 29 10.89 23.84 6.05
CA LEU A 29 10.99 23.83 4.57
C LEU A 29 12.34 24.36 4.10
N GLN A 30 12.85 25.44 4.71
CA GLN A 30 14.17 25.97 4.37
C GLN A 30 15.27 24.94 4.65
N LYS A 31 15.20 24.20 5.75
CA LYS A 31 16.17 23.13 6.02
C LYS A 31 16.14 22.00 4.97
N ILE A 32 14.92 21.68 4.49
CA ILE A 32 14.76 20.70 3.40
C ILE A 32 15.47 21.24 2.14
N GLU A 33 15.22 22.48 1.77
CA GLU A 33 15.83 23.14 0.62
C GLU A 33 17.36 23.19 0.74
N ASP A 34 17.89 23.65 1.86
CA ASP A 34 19.34 23.74 2.13
C ASP A 34 20.06 22.39 2.00
N ARG A 35 19.37 21.29 2.32
CA ARG A 35 19.93 19.94 2.23
C ARG A 35 19.71 19.27 0.87
N LEU A 36 18.60 19.60 0.20
CA LEU A 36 18.23 19.00 -1.08
C LEU A 36 19.04 19.60 -2.23
N ILE A 37 19.27 20.92 -2.25
CA ILE A 37 19.99 21.60 -3.34
C ILE A 37 21.38 21.02 -3.59
N PRO A 38 22.26 20.83 -2.58
CA PRO A 38 23.56 20.21 -2.81
C PRO A 38 23.47 18.80 -3.40
N PHE A 39 22.48 18.01 -2.97
CA PHE A 39 22.24 16.68 -3.50
C PHE A 39 21.76 16.73 -4.97
N LEU A 40 20.84 17.65 -5.32
CA LEU A 40 20.41 17.82 -6.71
C LEU A 40 21.56 18.26 -7.62
N ASN A 41 22.48 19.11 -7.14
CA ASN A 41 23.65 19.53 -7.91
C ASN A 41 24.58 18.34 -8.24
N ILE A 42 24.80 17.45 -7.27
CA ILE A 42 25.53 16.19 -7.52
C ILE A 42 24.80 15.32 -8.53
N CYS A 43 23.48 15.22 -8.42
CA CYS A 43 22.68 14.44 -9.38
C CYS A 43 22.75 15.04 -10.80
N LYS A 44 22.73 16.37 -10.96
CA LYS A 44 22.94 17.05 -12.24
C LYS A 44 24.32 16.73 -12.85
N GLU A 45 25.37 16.86 -12.05
CA GLU A 45 26.75 16.58 -12.46
C GLU A 45 26.92 15.15 -12.99
N HIS A 46 26.26 14.19 -12.33
CA HIS A 46 26.36 12.77 -12.67
C HIS A 46 25.19 12.24 -13.53
N HIS A 47 24.38 13.09 -14.10
CA HIS A 47 23.19 12.72 -14.90
C HIS A 47 22.32 11.65 -14.23
N THR A 48 22.08 11.82 -12.93
CA THR A 48 21.39 10.84 -12.11
C THR A 48 19.97 11.27 -11.82
N ALA A 49 18.98 10.54 -12.31
CA ALA A 49 17.57 10.76 -11.99
C ALA A 49 17.27 10.49 -10.50
N VAL A 50 16.33 11.26 -9.94
CA VAL A 50 15.90 11.14 -8.55
C VAL A 50 14.46 10.67 -8.47
N ARG A 51 14.21 9.60 -7.72
CA ARG A 51 12.85 9.23 -7.35
C ARG A 51 12.49 9.80 -5.98
N ILE A 52 11.53 10.72 -5.96
CA ILE A 52 10.89 11.22 -4.74
C ILE A 52 9.83 10.19 -4.35
N GLY A 53 10.12 9.42 -3.31
CA GLY A 53 9.33 8.26 -2.93
C GLY A 53 8.73 8.38 -1.54
N VAL A 54 7.47 8.82 -1.46
CA VAL A 54 6.72 8.92 -0.22
C VAL A 54 6.11 7.57 0.13
N ASN A 55 6.32 7.13 1.36
CA ASN A 55 5.61 6.00 1.96
C ASN A 55 4.68 6.54 3.04
N HIS A 56 3.42 6.14 3.02
CA HIS A 56 2.41 6.54 4.01
C HIS A 56 2.90 6.32 5.45
N GLY A 57 3.46 5.16 5.73
CA GLY A 57 3.97 4.80 7.06
C GLY A 57 5.16 5.62 7.57
N SER A 58 5.80 6.42 6.71
CA SER A 58 6.97 7.23 7.07
C SER A 58 6.76 8.74 6.88
N LEU A 59 5.52 9.21 6.85
CA LEU A 59 5.24 10.66 6.86
C LEU A 59 5.86 11.31 8.09
N SER A 60 6.42 12.52 7.95
CA SER A 60 6.97 13.26 9.08
C SER A 60 5.87 13.75 10.02
N ASP A 61 6.19 13.86 11.32
CA ASP A 61 5.25 14.41 12.31
C ASP A 61 4.83 15.85 11.96
N ARG A 62 5.69 16.61 11.28
CA ARG A 62 5.42 17.96 10.77
C ARG A 62 4.27 17.96 9.75
N ILE A 63 4.31 17.07 8.76
CA ILE A 63 3.25 16.92 7.77
C ILE A 63 1.95 16.48 8.45
N ILE A 64 2.03 15.50 9.33
CA ILE A 64 0.85 14.96 10.01
C ILE A 64 0.19 16.01 10.91
N SER A 65 0.98 16.85 11.58
CA SER A 65 0.44 17.91 12.45
C SER A 65 -0.34 18.96 11.67
N ARG A 66 0.02 19.22 10.42
CA ARG A 66 -0.62 20.26 9.57
C ARG A 66 -1.73 19.71 8.67
N TYR A 67 -1.51 18.56 8.06
CA TYR A 67 -2.41 17.97 7.04
C TYR A 67 -3.10 16.70 7.52
N GLY A 68 -2.72 16.17 8.67
CA GLY A 68 -3.20 14.88 9.14
C GLY A 68 -2.53 13.69 8.47
N ASP A 69 -2.94 12.50 8.89
CA ASP A 69 -2.54 11.21 8.28
C ASP A 69 -3.50 10.89 7.12
N THR A 70 -3.47 11.73 6.08
CA THR A 70 -4.45 11.79 4.99
C THR A 70 -3.78 11.75 3.63
N PRO A 71 -4.53 11.47 2.54
CA PRO A 71 -4.02 11.61 1.17
C PRO A 71 -3.41 12.99 0.87
N GLU A 72 -4.01 14.06 1.41
CA GLU A 72 -3.52 15.43 1.24
C GLU A 72 -2.14 15.62 1.86
N GLY A 73 -1.92 15.07 3.06
CA GLY A 73 -0.61 15.09 3.73
C GLY A 73 0.44 14.30 2.96
N ILE A 74 0.06 13.14 2.40
CA ILE A 74 0.94 12.33 1.55
C ILE A 74 1.37 13.13 0.30
N VAL A 75 0.42 13.78 -0.35
CA VAL A 75 0.66 14.58 -1.56
C VAL A 75 1.53 15.78 -1.24
N GLU A 76 1.21 16.54 -0.21
CA GLU A 76 2.00 17.72 0.16
C GLU A 76 3.45 17.35 0.51
N SER A 77 3.66 16.23 1.22
CA SER A 77 5.01 15.70 1.48
C SER A 77 5.81 15.45 0.20
N CYS A 78 5.14 15.12 -0.92
CA CYS A 78 5.78 14.97 -2.23
C CYS A 78 6.00 16.32 -2.91
N MET A 79 4.97 17.19 -2.92
CA MET A 79 4.95 18.47 -3.61
C MET A 79 5.97 19.47 -3.06
N GLU A 80 6.23 19.47 -1.75
CA GLU A 80 7.28 20.29 -1.14
C GLU A 80 8.64 20.06 -1.81
N PHE A 81 9.01 18.79 -2.02
CA PHE A 81 10.26 18.42 -2.68
C PHE A 81 10.23 18.72 -4.17
N LEU A 82 9.10 18.50 -4.81
CA LEU A 82 8.94 18.73 -6.24
C LEU A 82 9.05 20.22 -6.60
N ARG A 83 8.48 21.10 -5.77
CA ARG A 83 8.62 22.56 -5.94
C ARG A 83 10.07 23.01 -5.85
N ILE A 84 10.89 22.40 -4.97
CA ILE A 84 12.32 22.68 -4.89
C ILE A 84 13.02 22.18 -6.15
N CYS A 85 12.72 20.96 -6.62
CA CYS A 85 13.30 20.44 -7.87
C CYS A 85 13.02 21.39 -9.05
N ARG A 86 11.77 21.87 -9.18
CA ARG A 86 11.39 22.83 -10.22
C ARG A 86 12.12 24.18 -10.08
N LYS A 87 12.23 24.71 -8.86
CA LYS A 87 12.97 25.94 -8.56
C LYS A 87 14.44 25.85 -8.99
N GLU A 88 15.03 24.68 -8.81
CA GLU A 88 16.40 24.39 -9.17
C GLU A 88 16.57 23.91 -10.62
N ASP A 89 15.55 23.96 -11.45
CA ASP A 89 15.57 23.41 -12.82
C ASP A 89 16.09 21.96 -12.89
N PHE A 90 15.63 21.12 -11.96
CA PHE A 90 15.95 19.70 -11.92
C PHE A 90 14.74 18.88 -12.34
N ASN A 91 14.72 18.37 -13.58
CA ASN A 91 13.58 17.71 -14.21
C ASN A 91 13.72 16.19 -14.31
N ASP A 92 14.88 15.62 -14.00
CA ASP A 92 15.10 14.17 -13.99
C ASP A 92 14.49 13.53 -12.73
N VAL A 93 13.17 13.64 -12.59
CA VAL A 93 12.41 13.23 -11.41
C VAL A 93 11.41 12.15 -11.76
N VAL A 94 11.26 11.15 -10.89
CA VAL A 94 10.17 10.17 -10.86
C VAL A 94 9.48 10.26 -9.50
N LEU A 95 8.16 10.23 -9.48
CA LEU A 95 7.39 10.29 -8.24
C LEU A 95 6.84 8.93 -7.85
N SER A 96 6.79 8.64 -6.58
CA SER A 96 6.06 7.46 -6.11
C SER A 96 5.38 7.71 -4.77
N ILE A 97 4.11 7.34 -4.68
CA ILE A 97 3.37 7.22 -3.43
C ILE A 97 3.08 5.75 -3.21
N LYS A 98 3.36 5.26 -2.02
CA LYS A 98 3.10 3.89 -1.62
C LYS A 98 2.43 3.83 -0.26
N ALA A 99 1.45 2.96 -0.15
CA ALA A 99 0.76 2.62 1.09
C ALA A 99 0.39 1.14 1.10
N SER A 100 0.19 0.57 2.27
CA SER A 100 -0.37 -0.77 2.45
C SER A 100 -1.89 -0.78 2.27
N ASN A 101 -2.54 0.35 2.48
CA ASN A 101 -3.97 0.58 2.23
C ASN A 101 -4.18 1.00 0.78
N THR A 102 -4.87 0.19 0.00
CA THR A 102 -5.12 0.40 -1.44
C THR A 102 -5.91 1.67 -1.71
N VAL A 103 -6.94 1.97 -0.89
CA VAL A 103 -7.77 3.19 -1.02
C VAL A 103 -6.93 4.44 -0.80
N VAL A 104 -6.11 4.46 0.25
CA VAL A 104 -5.20 5.57 0.53
C VAL A 104 -4.21 5.76 -0.62
N MET A 105 -3.62 4.67 -1.12
CA MET A 105 -2.65 4.70 -2.21
C MET A 105 -3.27 5.27 -3.49
N VAL A 106 -4.40 4.73 -3.93
CA VAL A 106 -5.08 5.15 -5.18
C VAL A 106 -5.52 6.62 -5.10
N ARG A 107 -6.20 7.00 -4.01
CA ARG A 107 -6.65 8.39 -3.81
C ARG A 107 -5.48 9.37 -3.76
N SER A 108 -4.38 9.01 -3.08
CA SER A 108 -3.20 9.88 -3.01
C SER A 108 -2.51 10.06 -4.35
N VAL A 109 -2.42 9.01 -5.19
CA VAL A 109 -1.81 9.14 -6.53
C VAL A 109 -2.69 10.01 -7.44
N ARG A 110 -4.01 9.80 -7.45
CA ARG A 110 -4.94 10.66 -8.21
C ARG A 110 -4.85 12.12 -7.77
N LEU A 111 -4.80 12.36 -6.46
CA LEU A 111 -4.66 13.70 -5.90
C LEU A 111 -3.30 14.34 -6.25
N LEU A 112 -2.22 13.53 -6.27
CA LEU A 112 -0.90 14.00 -6.72
C LEU A 112 -0.93 14.46 -8.18
N VAL A 113 -1.56 13.70 -9.07
CA VAL A 113 -1.74 14.10 -10.49
C VAL A 113 -2.46 15.43 -10.56
N GLN A 114 -3.60 15.58 -9.87
CA GLN A 114 -4.34 16.84 -9.84
C GLN A 114 -3.52 18.01 -9.25
N ALA A 115 -2.67 17.76 -8.26
CA ALA A 115 -1.81 18.78 -7.67
C ALA A 115 -0.71 19.21 -8.66
N MET A 116 -0.12 18.26 -9.36
CA MET A 116 0.87 18.52 -10.40
C MET A 116 0.25 19.33 -11.56
N ASP A 117 -0.92 18.92 -12.05
CA ASP A 117 -1.62 19.63 -13.14
C ASP A 117 -1.91 21.09 -12.77
N ARG A 118 -2.35 21.35 -11.53
CA ARG A 118 -2.60 22.73 -11.05
C ARG A 118 -1.34 23.60 -11.02
N GLU A 119 -0.19 23.00 -10.88
CA GLU A 119 1.11 23.69 -10.84
C GLU A 119 1.88 23.56 -12.17
N ASP A 120 1.26 23.06 -13.24
CA ASP A 120 1.89 22.81 -14.55
C ASP A 120 3.16 21.94 -14.43
N MET A 121 3.02 20.78 -13.76
CA MET A 121 4.06 19.79 -13.57
C MET A 121 3.63 18.44 -14.13
N HIS A 122 4.49 17.77 -14.90
CA HIS A 122 4.21 16.49 -15.54
C HIS A 122 5.40 15.56 -15.38
N TYR A 123 5.43 14.79 -14.28
CA TYR A 123 6.53 13.87 -13.98
C TYR A 123 6.05 12.43 -13.97
N PRO A 124 6.89 11.47 -14.40
CA PRO A 124 6.55 10.05 -14.38
C PRO A 124 6.20 9.54 -12.99
N LEU A 125 5.23 8.60 -12.96
CA LEU A 125 4.73 7.98 -11.75
C LEU A 125 5.20 6.53 -11.63
N HIS A 126 5.68 6.16 -10.44
CA HIS A 126 6.05 4.79 -10.10
C HIS A 126 5.06 4.24 -9.07
N LEU A 127 4.19 3.34 -9.49
CA LEU A 127 3.12 2.79 -8.66
C LEU A 127 3.57 1.58 -7.84
N GLY A 128 2.94 1.38 -6.70
CA GLY A 128 3.12 0.16 -5.90
C GLY A 128 2.33 0.16 -4.61
N VAL A 129 1.79 -1.00 -4.27
CA VAL A 129 1.25 -1.27 -2.93
C VAL A 129 2.38 -1.84 -2.08
N THR A 130 2.58 -1.31 -0.87
CA THR A 130 3.57 -1.85 0.08
C THR A 130 2.90 -2.86 1.01
N GLU A 131 3.69 -3.80 1.52
CA GLU A 131 3.24 -4.78 2.51
C GLU A 131 1.95 -5.49 2.06
N ALA A 132 1.89 -5.84 0.77
CA ALA A 132 0.69 -6.46 0.17
C ALA A 132 0.40 -7.85 0.74
N GLY A 133 1.40 -8.51 1.33
CA GLY A 133 1.28 -9.87 1.82
C GLY A 133 1.83 -10.90 0.84
N GLU A 134 1.41 -12.15 0.99
CA GLU A 134 1.87 -13.29 0.18
C GLU A 134 0.71 -13.98 -0.53
N GLY A 135 1.02 -14.91 -1.42
CA GLY A 135 0.04 -15.77 -2.09
C GLY A 135 -0.97 -15.00 -2.93
N GLU A 136 -2.18 -15.48 -2.98
CA GLU A 136 -3.27 -14.86 -3.74
C GLU A 136 -3.63 -13.48 -3.19
N ASP A 137 -3.68 -13.32 -1.86
CA ASP A 137 -4.07 -12.05 -1.23
C ASP A 137 -3.11 -10.91 -1.60
N GLY A 138 -1.80 -11.16 -1.61
CA GLY A 138 -0.81 -10.18 -2.03
C GLY A 138 -0.94 -9.78 -3.50
N ARG A 139 -1.23 -10.75 -4.37
CA ARG A 139 -1.45 -10.55 -5.80
C ARG A 139 -2.72 -9.75 -6.06
N ILE A 140 -3.83 -10.12 -5.43
CA ILE A 140 -5.12 -9.43 -5.53
C ILE A 140 -4.99 -7.99 -5.01
N LYS A 141 -4.37 -7.79 -3.86
CA LYS A 141 -4.16 -6.45 -3.28
C LYS A 141 -3.31 -5.56 -4.18
N SER A 142 -2.26 -6.10 -4.77
CA SER A 142 -1.44 -5.40 -5.77
C SER A 142 -2.25 -5.06 -7.02
N ALA A 143 -3.06 -6.00 -7.52
CA ALA A 143 -3.90 -5.82 -8.70
C ALA A 143 -5.00 -4.77 -8.47
N VAL A 144 -5.68 -4.79 -7.31
CA VAL A 144 -6.67 -3.76 -6.94
C VAL A 144 -6.04 -2.37 -6.92
N GLY A 145 -4.93 -2.19 -6.22
CA GLY A 145 -4.35 -0.86 -6.06
C GLY A 145 -3.64 -0.34 -7.31
N ILE A 146 -2.73 -1.14 -7.89
CA ILE A 146 -1.98 -0.74 -9.09
C ILE A 146 -2.91 -0.75 -10.31
N GLY A 147 -3.75 -1.78 -10.44
CA GLY A 147 -4.66 -1.94 -11.57
C GLY A 147 -5.70 -0.83 -11.67
N ALA A 148 -6.22 -0.34 -10.53
CA ALA A 148 -7.13 0.81 -10.52
C ALA A 148 -6.54 2.02 -11.24
N LEU A 149 -5.26 2.33 -10.99
CA LEU A 149 -4.58 3.46 -11.61
C LEU A 149 -4.18 3.19 -13.06
N LEU A 150 -3.64 2.00 -13.35
CA LEU A 150 -3.23 1.64 -14.71
C LEU A 150 -4.42 1.64 -15.69
N THR A 151 -5.59 1.16 -15.27
CA THR A 151 -6.80 1.19 -16.10
C THR A 151 -7.37 2.60 -16.31
N GLU A 152 -6.88 3.60 -15.56
CA GLU A 152 -7.15 5.03 -15.76
C GLU A 152 -6.10 5.74 -16.61
N GLY A 153 -5.08 5.00 -17.08
CA GLY A 153 -3.95 5.59 -17.81
C GLY A 153 -2.93 6.30 -16.90
N LEU A 154 -2.97 6.03 -15.59
CA LEU A 154 -2.04 6.61 -14.62
C LEU A 154 -0.95 5.60 -14.26
N GLY A 155 0.32 6.01 -14.38
CA GLY A 155 1.49 5.23 -14.01
C GLY A 155 2.38 4.84 -15.20
N ASP A 156 3.68 5.05 -15.04
CA ASP A 156 4.70 4.80 -16.06
C ASP A 156 5.54 3.57 -15.74
N THR A 157 5.73 3.29 -14.46
CA THR A 157 6.39 2.08 -13.97
C THR A 157 5.68 1.55 -12.75
N ILE A 158 5.84 0.25 -12.48
CA ILE A 158 5.21 -0.40 -11.31
C ILE A 158 6.21 -1.22 -10.51
N ARG A 159 5.90 -1.42 -9.23
CA ARG A 159 6.51 -2.44 -8.38
C ARG A 159 5.44 -3.24 -7.66
N VAL A 160 5.40 -4.52 -7.91
CA VAL A 160 4.71 -5.50 -7.05
C VAL A 160 5.60 -5.76 -5.83
N SER A 161 5.01 -5.95 -4.65
CA SER A 161 5.73 -6.19 -3.41
C SER A 161 5.06 -7.32 -2.63
N LEU A 162 5.66 -8.50 -2.70
CA LEU A 162 5.15 -9.72 -2.07
C LEU A 162 6.08 -10.15 -0.92
N SER A 163 5.50 -10.78 0.10
CA SER A 163 6.26 -11.45 1.17
C SER A 163 6.64 -12.86 0.72
N GLU A 164 7.34 -12.95 -0.41
CA GLU A 164 7.80 -14.16 -1.10
C GLU A 164 9.21 -13.94 -1.64
N GLU A 165 9.80 -14.94 -2.31
CA GLU A 165 11.06 -14.75 -3.02
C GLU A 165 10.91 -13.68 -4.11
N PRO A 166 11.89 -12.76 -4.27
CA PRO A 166 11.73 -11.57 -5.12
C PRO A 166 11.37 -11.86 -6.57
N GLU A 167 11.80 -12.99 -7.11
CA GLU A 167 11.47 -13.40 -8.48
C GLU A 167 10.00 -13.68 -8.71
N CYS A 168 9.22 -13.97 -7.65
CA CYS A 168 7.78 -14.16 -7.73
C CYS A 168 7.02 -12.87 -8.09
N GLU A 169 7.62 -11.70 -7.86
CA GLU A 169 7.02 -10.39 -8.19
C GLU A 169 6.98 -10.16 -9.72
N ILE A 170 7.99 -10.66 -10.47
CA ILE A 170 8.18 -10.35 -11.90
C ILE A 170 7.02 -10.85 -12.78
N PRO A 171 6.59 -12.12 -12.67
CA PRO A 171 5.46 -12.61 -13.48
C PRO A 171 4.16 -11.83 -13.20
N VAL A 172 3.91 -11.50 -11.95
CA VAL A 172 2.72 -10.72 -11.55
C VAL A 172 2.77 -9.33 -12.16
N ALA A 173 3.88 -8.62 -12.04
CA ALA A 173 4.04 -7.29 -12.63
C ALA A 173 3.85 -7.30 -14.15
N LYS A 174 4.43 -8.28 -14.87
CA LYS A 174 4.26 -8.42 -16.31
C LYS A 174 2.80 -8.67 -16.70
N LYS A 175 2.09 -9.51 -15.98
CA LYS A 175 0.67 -9.78 -16.23
C LYS A 175 -0.19 -8.54 -16.00
N LEU A 176 0.02 -7.80 -14.89
CA LEU A 176 -0.71 -6.54 -14.64
C LEU A 176 -0.57 -5.58 -15.82
N VAL A 177 0.65 -5.40 -16.34
CA VAL A 177 0.87 -4.53 -17.51
C VAL A 177 0.17 -5.08 -18.76
N SER A 178 0.21 -6.40 -18.98
CA SER A 178 -0.40 -7.00 -20.19
C SER A 178 -1.93 -6.98 -20.20
N PHE A 179 -2.59 -6.80 -19.05
CA PHE A 179 -4.05 -6.82 -18.93
C PHE A 179 -4.70 -5.42 -18.92
N ILE A 180 -3.91 -4.34 -19.03
CA ILE A 180 -4.40 -2.95 -18.91
C ILE A 180 -5.58 -2.68 -19.85
N ASP A 181 -5.40 -2.91 -21.15
CA ASP A 181 -6.40 -2.54 -22.16
C ASP A 181 -7.70 -3.33 -21.98
N GLU A 182 -7.60 -4.63 -21.72
CA GLU A 182 -8.76 -5.49 -21.49
C GLU A 182 -9.54 -5.07 -20.25
N CYS A 183 -8.85 -4.86 -19.13
CA CYS A 183 -9.47 -4.46 -17.87
C CYS A 183 -10.05 -3.04 -17.93
N ALA A 184 -9.39 -2.12 -18.63
CA ALA A 184 -9.90 -0.76 -18.85
C ALA A 184 -11.18 -0.78 -19.70
N ALA A 185 -11.24 -1.61 -20.73
CA ALA A 185 -12.44 -1.77 -21.54
C ALA A 185 -13.60 -2.35 -20.73
N MET A 186 -13.37 -3.40 -19.95
CA MET A 186 -14.40 -3.98 -19.08
C MET A 186 -14.88 -2.99 -18.01
N ARG A 187 -13.97 -2.23 -17.39
CA ARG A 187 -14.36 -1.17 -16.46
C ARG A 187 -15.26 -0.13 -17.13
N ALA A 188 -14.89 0.33 -18.33
CA ALA A 188 -15.67 1.30 -19.09
C ALA A 188 -17.06 0.78 -19.47
N GLU A 189 -17.23 -0.53 -19.75
CA GLU A 189 -18.55 -1.15 -19.95
C GLU A 189 -19.44 -0.93 -18.72
N ALA A 190 -18.93 -1.21 -17.51
CA ALA A 190 -19.67 -1.03 -16.27
C ALA A 190 -19.96 0.45 -15.94
N GLU A 191 -19.00 1.36 -16.18
CA GLU A 191 -19.15 2.80 -15.94
C GLU A 191 -20.15 3.46 -16.89
N ASN A 192 -20.28 2.98 -18.12
CA ASN A 192 -21.20 3.50 -19.11
C ASN A 192 -22.66 3.01 -18.95
N GLY A 193 -22.96 2.32 -17.85
CA GLY A 193 -24.32 1.90 -17.52
C GLY A 193 -24.81 0.69 -18.32
N ALA A 194 -23.92 -0.19 -18.75
CA ALA A 194 -24.31 -1.49 -19.29
C ALA A 194 -25.16 -2.24 -18.25
N THR A 195 -26.24 -2.87 -18.72
CA THR A 195 -27.14 -3.69 -17.90
C THR A 195 -26.90 -5.19 -18.09
N GLU A 196 -26.07 -5.54 -19.04
CA GLU A 196 -25.61 -6.88 -19.37
C GLU A 196 -24.27 -6.81 -20.11
N GLY A 197 -23.56 -7.90 -20.28
CA GLY A 197 -22.27 -7.97 -20.94
C GLY A 197 -21.19 -8.54 -20.03
N ARG A 198 -19.93 -8.21 -20.33
CA ARG A 198 -18.78 -8.72 -19.56
C ARG A 198 -18.63 -8.02 -18.19
N ALA A 199 -19.04 -6.75 -18.10
CA ALA A 199 -19.02 -5.99 -16.85
C ALA A 199 -20.20 -5.01 -16.79
N TYR A 200 -20.98 -5.06 -15.71
CA TYR A 200 -22.10 -4.16 -15.47
C TYR A 200 -22.40 -4.03 -13.97
N ILE A 201 -23.10 -2.97 -13.58
CA ILE A 201 -23.55 -2.74 -12.19
C ILE A 201 -25.08 -2.83 -12.15
N ALA A 202 -25.60 -3.69 -11.27
CA ALA A 202 -27.02 -3.83 -11.00
C ALA A 202 -27.25 -4.03 -9.50
N ASP A 203 -28.22 -3.33 -8.92
CA ASP A 203 -28.59 -3.44 -7.50
C ASP A 203 -27.37 -3.35 -6.55
N ASP A 204 -26.51 -2.34 -6.78
CA ASP A 204 -25.26 -2.11 -6.00
C ASP A 204 -24.19 -3.22 -6.14
N THR A 205 -24.40 -4.17 -7.06
CA THR A 205 -23.49 -5.28 -7.33
C THR A 205 -22.77 -5.08 -8.66
N LEU A 206 -21.46 -5.14 -8.65
CA LEU A 206 -20.64 -5.23 -9.85
C LEU A 206 -20.60 -6.71 -10.31
N HIS A 207 -21.04 -6.94 -11.54
CA HIS A 207 -20.99 -8.26 -12.18
C HIS A 207 -19.82 -8.29 -13.17
N LEU A 208 -18.95 -9.29 -13.04
CA LEU A 208 -17.85 -9.56 -13.96
C LEU A 208 -17.98 -10.98 -14.51
N ILE A 209 -17.99 -11.11 -15.85
CA ILE A 209 -18.17 -12.38 -16.55
C ILE A 209 -16.96 -12.66 -17.42
N TYR A 210 -16.31 -13.79 -17.14
CA TYR A 210 -15.12 -14.26 -17.85
C TYR A 210 -15.40 -15.65 -18.47
N ASN A 211 -14.65 -15.97 -19.52
CA ASN A 211 -14.69 -17.27 -20.17
C ASN A 211 -13.27 -17.73 -20.45
N LYS A 212 -12.98 -19.00 -20.16
CA LYS A 212 -11.70 -19.68 -20.44
C LYS A 212 -10.48 -19.02 -19.81
N GLU A 213 -10.65 -18.42 -18.63
CA GLU A 213 -9.52 -17.89 -17.87
C GLU A 213 -8.96 -18.95 -16.92
N ASN A 214 -7.64 -19.03 -16.81
CA ASN A 214 -7.02 -19.76 -15.71
C ASN A 214 -7.09 -18.95 -14.41
N ALA A 215 -7.05 -19.62 -13.27
CA ALA A 215 -7.23 -18.99 -11.95
C ALA A 215 -6.23 -17.83 -11.69
N ALA A 216 -4.99 -17.98 -12.13
CA ALA A 216 -3.95 -16.96 -11.91
C ALA A 216 -4.16 -15.68 -12.73
N ASP A 217 -4.77 -15.77 -13.92
CA ASP A 217 -5.11 -14.60 -14.73
C ASP A 217 -6.44 -14.01 -14.32
N LEU A 218 -7.43 -14.85 -14.03
CA LEU A 218 -8.74 -14.43 -13.56
C LEU A 218 -8.64 -13.54 -12.32
N GLN A 219 -7.88 -13.96 -11.31
CA GLN A 219 -7.73 -13.16 -10.08
C GLN A 219 -7.17 -11.76 -10.34
N LEU A 220 -6.18 -11.63 -11.25
CA LEU A 220 -5.56 -10.35 -11.57
C LEU A 220 -6.51 -9.48 -12.41
N LYS A 221 -7.11 -10.03 -13.46
CA LYS A 221 -8.05 -9.31 -14.33
C LYS A 221 -9.28 -8.81 -13.55
N ALA A 222 -9.90 -9.68 -12.76
CA ALA A 222 -11.06 -9.31 -11.95
C ALA A 222 -10.71 -8.22 -10.92
N ALA A 223 -9.56 -8.34 -10.24
CA ALA A 223 -9.10 -7.35 -9.28
C ALA A 223 -8.76 -6.00 -9.92
N MET A 224 -8.14 -5.98 -11.11
CA MET A 224 -7.86 -4.76 -11.85
C MET A 224 -9.13 -4.07 -12.34
N THR A 225 -10.08 -4.85 -12.86
CA THR A 225 -11.36 -4.32 -13.38
C THR A 225 -12.22 -3.75 -12.25
N ALA A 226 -12.33 -4.47 -11.13
CA ALA A 226 -13.17 -4.06 -10.01
C ALA A 226 -12.54 -2.95 -9.15
N GLY A 227 -11.21 -2.86 -9.10
CA GLY A 227 -10.49 -2.06 -8.11
C GLY A 227 -10.93 -0.61 -8.03
N ALA A 228 -10.92 0.12 -9.14
CA ALA A 228 -11.33 1.52 -9.18
C ALA A 228 -12.82 1.69 -8.82
N LEU A 229 -13.69 0.85 -9.39
CA LEU A 229 -15.15 0.91 -9.17
C LEU A 229 -15.52 0.73 -7.69
N LEU A 230 -14.89 -0.24 -7.02
CA LEU A 230 -15.12 -0.51 -5.60
C LEU A 230 -14.52 0.59 -4.71
N ILE A 231 -13.29 1.06 -5.00
CA ILE A 231 -12.64 2.15 -4.25
C ILE A 231 -13.44 3.46 -4.34
N ASP A 232 -14.12 3.69 -5.47
CA ASP A 232 -14.93 4.88 -5.72
C ASP A 232 -16.37 4.73 -5.21
N GLY A 233 -16.73 3.57 -4.63
CA GLY A 233 -18.07 3.30 -4.12
C GLY A 233 -19.13 3.24 -5.21
N LYS A 234 -18.77 2.83 -6.43
CA LYS A 234 -19.72 2.62 -7.55
C LYS A 234 -20.55 1.34 -7.35
N ALA A 235 -19.99 0.39 -6.60
CA ALA A 235 -20.67 -0.82 -6.14
C ALA A 235 -20.10 -1.23 -4.78
N HIS A 236 -20.87 -1.94 -3.96
CA HIS A 236 -20.45 -2.44 -2.65
C HIS A 236 -20.49 -3.98 -2.57
N GLU A 237 -21.03 -4.63 -3.58
CA GLU A 237 -20.98 -6.09 -3.74
C GLU A 237 -20.31 -6.43 -5.09
N LEU A 238 -19.77 -7.64 -5.18
CA LEU A 238 -19.07 -8.14 -6.36
C LEU A 238 -19.49 -9.58 -6.66
N ASN A 239 -19.91 -9.82 -7.90
CA ASN A 239 -20.18 -11.15 -8.43
C ASN A 239 -19.23 -11.43 -9.60
N ILE A 240 -18.46 -12.50 -9.51
CA ILE A 240 -17.55 -12.93 -10.56
C ILE A 240 -17.99 -14.31 -11.04
N THR A 241 -18.19 -14.44 -12.34
CA THR A 241 -18.50 -15.72 -12.99
C THR A 241 -17.43 -16.05 -14.03
N CYS A 242 -16.93 -17.27 -14.02
CA CYS A 242 -16.04 -17.79 -15.05
C CYS A 242 -16.58 -19.13 -15.57
N ASP A 243 -16.79 -19.24 -16.87
CA ASP A 243 -17.41 -20.41 -17.53
C ASP A 243 -18.73 -20.84 -16.87
N GLY A 244 -19.55 -19.87 -16.41
CA GLY A 244 -20.81 -20.11 -15.73
C GLY A 244 -20.69 -20.52 -14.25
N VAL A 245 -19.48 -20.57 -13.69
CA VAL A 245 -19.23 -20.92 -12.29
C VAL A 245 -18.93 -19.65 -11.48
N GLU A 246 -19.69 -19.44 -10.41
CA GLU A 246 -19.48 -18.31 -9.48
C GLU A 246 -18.19 -18.46 -8.69
N GLN A 247 -17.43 -17.37 -8.56
CA GLN A 247 -16.11 -17.27 -7.91
C GLN A 247 -16.22 -16.48 -6.60
N ARG A 248 -16.93 -16.98 -5.60
CA ARG A 248 -17.25 -16.27 -4.34
C ARG A 248 -15.99 -15.89 -3.53
N ASP A 249 -15.08 -16.84 -3.34
CA ASP A 249 -13.87 -16.61 -2.55
C ASP A 249 -12.98 -15.54 -3.17
N LEU A 250 -12.92 -15.48 -4.51
CA LEU A 250 -12.22 -14.45 -5.24
C LEU A 250 -12.91 -13.09 -5.08
N ALA A 251 -14.23 -13.03 -5.20
CA ALA A 251 -15.00 -11.82 -5.02
C ALA A 251 -14.81 -11.24 -3.60
N ASP A 252 -14.91 -12.06 -2.56
CA ASP A 252 -14.69 -11.66 -1.17
C ASP A 252 -13.24 -11.14 -0.96
N SER A 253 -12.26 -11.77 -1.57
CA SER A 253 -10.86 -11.34 -1.48
C SER A 253 -10.63 -9.99 -2.15
N ILE A 254 -11.29 -9.71 -3.29
CA ILE A 254 -11.21 -8.42 -3.99
C ILE A 254 -11.95 -7.33 -3.20
N LEU A 255 -13.15 -7.62 -2.67
CA LEU A 255 -13.89 -6.69 -1.80
C LEU A 255 -13.06 -6.30 -0.57
N GLN A 256 -12.36 -7.25 0.04
CA GLN A 256 -11.46 -6.99 1.16
C GLN A 256 -10.25 -6.16 0.75
N ALA A 257 -9.63 -6.45 -0.39
CA ALA A 257 -8.51 -5.68 -0.91
C ALA A 257 -8.89 -4.23 -1.27
N ALA A 258 -10.14 -4.01 -1.72
CA ALA A 258 -10.73 -2.69 -1.96
C ALA A 258 -11.27 -2.00 -0.70
N ARG A 259 -11.16 -2.63 0.48
CA ARG A 259 -11.65 -2.12 1.77
C ARG A 259 -13.18 -1.97 1.88
N VAL A 260 -13.95 -2.66 1.06
CA VAL A 260 -15.41 -2.63 1.08
C VAL A 260 -15.96 -3.57 2.15
N LYS A 261 -15.43 -4.80 2.22
CA LYS A 261 -15.93 -5.84 3.13
C LYS A 261 -14.77 -6.69 3.65
N PHE A 262 -14.82 -7.08 4.93
CA PHE A 262 -13.79 -7.93 5.54
C PHE A 262 -14.41 -9.27 5.92
N THR A 263 -13.92 -10.35 5.33
CA THR A 263 -14.41 -11.73 5.54
C THR A 263 -13.37 -12.64 6.18
N LYS A 264 -12.10 -12.26 6.17
CA LYS A 264 -10.98 -13.02 6.75
C LYS A 264 -9.93 -12.08 7.35
N THR A 265 -9.07 -12.63 8.22
CA THR A 265 -7.93 -11.90 8.78
C THR A 265 -7.08 -11.29 7.67
N GLU A 266 -6.80 -9.99 7.75
CA GLU A 266 -5.85 -9.32 6.88
C GLU A 266 -4.45 -9.36 7.50
N TYR A 267 -3.46 -9.76 6.68
CA TYR A 267 -2.05 -9.70 7.07
C TYR A 267 -1.36 -8.58 6.30
N ILE A 268 -0.82 -7.61 7.05
CA ILE A 268 -0.01 -6.52 6.52
C ILE A 268 1.45 -6.92 6.80
N SER A 269 2.10 -7.55 5.83
CA SER A 269 3.45 -8.08 6.03
C SER A 269 4.45 -7.50 5.04
N CYS A 270 5.63 -7.12 5.55
CA CYS A 270 6.68 -6.59 4.68
C CYS A 270 7.44 -7.73 3.97
N PRO A 271 8.03 -7.44 2.79
CA PRO A 271 8.81 -8.44 2.05
C PRO A 271 10.18 -8.77 2.67
N GLY A 272 10.53 -8.10 3.78
CA GLY A 272 11.86 -8.18 4.36
C GLY A 272 12.89 -7.27 3.68
N CYS A 273 13.99 -7.04 4.34
CA CYS A 273 15.13 -6.29 3.82
C CYS A 273 16.36 -6.55 4.69
N GLY A 274 17.50 -5.95 4.41
CA GLY A 274 18.73 -6.11 5.20
C GLY A 274 18.63 -5.69 6.67
N ARG A 275 17.51 -5.11 7.11
CA ARG A 275 17.21 -4.79 8.52
C ARG A 275 16.40 -5.86 9.24
N THR A 276 15.91 -6.85 8.52
CA THR A 276 15.18 -7.99 9.09
C THR A 276 16.18 -8.93 9.75
N LEU A 277 16.01 -9.21 11.04
CA LEU A 277 16.98 -9.96 11.85
C LEU A 277 16.37 -11.24 12.43
N TYR A 278 15.34 -11.79 11.78
CA TYR A 278 14.69 -13.05 12.11
C TYR A 278 14.10 -13.71 10.86
N ASP A 279 13.70 -14.96 10.93
CA ASP A 279 13.02 -15.66 9.84
C ASP A 279 11.60 -15.10 9.63
N LEU A 280 11.48 -14.09 8.79
CA LEU A 280 10.22 -13.39 8.54
C LEU A 280 9.18 -14.30 7.86
N LEU A 281 9.58 -15.01 6.79
CA LEU A 281 8.66 -15.85 6.01
C LEU A 281 8.14 -17.03 6.84
N GLY A 282 9.01 -17.74 7.54
CA GLY A 282 8.59 -18.80 8.44
C GLY A 282 7.74 -18.28 9.61
N THR A 283 7.98 -17.05 10.07
CA THR A 283 7.17 -16.43 11.12
C THR A 283 5.78 -16.03 10.63
N ILE A 284 5.65 -15.50 9.42
CA ILE A 284 4.35 -15.23 8.79
C ILE A 284 3.52 -16.52 8.72
N ALA A 285 4.11 -17.61 8.25
CA ALA A 285 3.43 -18.92 8.18
C ALA A 285 2.98 -19.41 9.57
N ARG A 286 3.83 -19.29 10.59
CA ARG A 286 3.50 -19.68 11.98
C ARG A 286 2.37 -18.83 12.56
N ILE A 287 2.38 -17.51 12.36
CA ILE A 287 1.33 -16.61 12.83
C ILE A 287 -0.01 -16.93 12.13
N LYS A 288 0.00 -17.12 10.81
CA LYS A 288 -1.20 -17.50 10.05
C LYS A 288 -1.81 -18.81 10.54
N ALA A 289 -0.97 -19.82 10.78
CA ALA A 289 -1.42 -21.10 11.33
C ALA A 289 -2.04 -20.96 12.73
N ALA A 290 -1.40 -20.20 13.61
CA ALA A 290 -1.88 -19.96 14.97
C ALA A 290 -3.20 -19.14 14.98
N VAL A 291 -3.32 -18.13 14.13
CA VAL A 291 -4.55 -17.34 13.99
C VAL A 291 -5.69 -18.19 13.42
N LYS A 292 -5.41 -19.03 12.41
CA LYS A 292 -6.41 -19.95 11.83
C LYS A 292 -6.92 -20.95 12.88
N GLU A 293 -6.07 -21.45 13.75
CA GLU A 293 -6.46 -22.34 14.84
C GLU A 293 -7.31 -21.60 15.87
N ALA A 294 -6.89 -20.42 16.32
CA ALA A 294 -7.63 -19.59 17.27
C ALA A 294 -8.99 -19.12 16.72
N ALA A 295 -9.12 -18.94 15.41
CA ALA A 295 -10.35 -18.53 14.75
C ALA A 295 -11.47 -19.61 14.82
N LYS A 296 -11.12 -20.88 15.05
CA LYS A 296 -12.12 -21.96 15.23
C LYS A 296 -12.97 -21.75 16.47
N ASP A 297 -12.34 -21.25 17.55
CA ASP A 297 -12.99 -21.04 18.84
C ASP A 297 -13.45 -19.59 19.04
N ASN A 298 -12.88 -18.65 18.31
CA ASN A 298 -13.16 -17.23 18.43
C ASN A 298 -13.27 -16.56 17.03
N PRO A 299 -14.49 -16.41 16.49
CA PRO A 299 -14.74 -15.83 15.16
C PRO A 299 -14.20 -14.41 14.97
N ARG A 300 -13.91 -13.66 16.04
CA ARG A 300 -13.30 -12.34 15.99
C ARG A 300 -11.97 -12.34 15.23
N PHE A 301 -11.23 -13.44 15.28
CA PHE A 301 -9.98 -13.55 14.53
C PHE A 301 -10.16 -13.39 13.02
N ASN A 302 -11.32 -13.72 12.46
CA ASN A 302 -11.59 -13.58 11.02
C ASN A 302 -11.69 -12.13 10.51
N THR A 303 -11.80 -11.14 11.41
CA THR A 303 -11.94 -9.73 11.02
C THR A 303 -10.77 -8.85 11.46
N LEU A 304 -9.72 -9.44 12.01
CA LEU A 304 -8.54 -8.73 12.49
C LEU A 304 -7.60 -8.32 11.34
N LYS A 305 -6.86 -7.24 11.58
CA LYS A 305 -5.73 -6.82 10.78
C LYS A 305 -4.45 -7.00 11.60
N ILE A 306 -3.56 -7.85 11.13
CA ILE A 306 -2.32 -8.18 11.85
C ILE A 306 -1.11 -7.73 11.04
N GLY A 307 -0.33 -6.80 11.60
CA GLY A 307 0.93 -6.33 11.04
C GLY A 307 2.08 -7.28 11.39
N ILE A 308 2.89 -7.71 10.40
CA ILE A 308 4.07 -8.55 10.61
C ILE A 308 5.26 -7.88 9.93
N MET A 309 6.13 -7.24 10.73
CA MET A 309 7.17 -6.35 10.24
C MET A 309 8.57 -6.79 10.62
N GLY A 310 9.47 -6.81 9.66
CA GLY A 310 10.86 -7.23 9.85
C GLY A 310 11.68 -6.32 10.76
N CYS A 311 11.31 -5.03 10.93
CA CYS A 311 12.06 -4.09 11.76
C CYS A 311 11.21 -2.92 12.25
N ILE A 312 11.71 -2.25 13.32
CA ILE A 312 11.05 -1.08 13.93
C ILE A 312 11.20 0.22 13.13
N VAL A 313 12.02 0.27 12.07
CA VAL A 313 12.33 1.55 11.39
C VAL A 313 11.13 2.10 10.64
N ASN A 314 10.49 1.27 9.81
CA ASN A 314 9.28 1.65 9.09
C ASN A 314 8.05 0.85 9.56
N GLY A 315 8.29 -0.33 10.17
CA GLY A 315 7.24 -1.29 10.50
C GLY A 315 6.04 -0.68 11.23
N PRO A 316 6.22 0.04 12.35
CA PRO A 316 5.08 0.63 13.06
C PRO A 316 4.25 1.62 12.25
N GLY A 317 4.88 2.33 11.31
CA GLY A 317 4.19 3.24 10.39
C GLY A 317 3.43 2.51 9.29
N GLU A 318 4.07 1.52 8.66
CA GLU A 318 3.49 0.76 7.54
C GLU A 318 2.31 -0.13 7.99
N MET A 319 2.28 -0.55 9.27
CA MET A 319 1.17 -1.29 9.85
C MET A 319 0.22 -0.41 10.68
N ALA A 320 0.19 0.91 10.44
CA ALA A 320 -0.61 1.84 11.25
C ALA A 320 -2.12 1.51 11.27
N ASP A 321 -2.61 0.83 10.22
CA ASP A 321 -3.99 0.34 10.11
C ASP A 321 -4.22 -1.04 10.78
N ALA A 322 -3.18 -1.69 11.28
CA ALA A 322 -3.30 -2.99 11.94
C ALA A 322 -3.89 -2.86 13.35
N ASP A 323 -4.73 -3.82 13.74
CA ASP A 323 -5.24 -3.91 15.11
C ASP A 323 -4.12 -4.37 16.06
N PHE A 324 -3.31 -5.33 15.61
CA PHE A 324 -2.18 -5.89 16.34
C PHE A 324 -0.93 -5.98 15.45
N GLY A 325 0.25 -5.87 16.05
CA GLY A 325 1.50 -5.90 15.33
C GLY A 325 2.56 -6.79 15.98
N TYR A 326 3.29 -7.51 15.13
CA TYR A 326 4.48 -8.27 15.44
C TYR A 326 5.67 -7.65 14.72
N VAL A 327 6.61 -7.08 15.43
CA VAL A 327 7.67 -6.23 14.85
C VAL A 327 9.03 -6.64 15.34
N GLY A 328 9.96 -6.94 14.42
CA GLY A 328 11.35 -7.23 14.75
C GLY A 328 12.02 -6.05 15.44
N ALA A 329 12.55 -6.29 16.66
CA ALA A 329 13.15 -5.27 17.51
C ALA A 329 14.69 -5.40 17.62
N GLY A 330 15.26 -6.48 17.11
CA GLY A 330 16.68 -6.80 17.13
C GLY A 330 16.90 -8.29 16.91
N PRO A 331 18.16 -8.79 16.91
CA PRO A 331 18.42 -10.20 16.73
C PRO A 331 17.70 -11.05 17.78
N GLY A 332 16.81 -11.97 17.32
CA GLY A 332 16.02 -12.86 18.18
C GLY A 332 15.04 -12.15 19.12
N LYS A 333 14.72 -10.88 18.86
CA LYS A 333 13.82 -10.08 19.71
C LYS A 333 12.70 -9.44 18.91
N ILE A 334 11.49 -9.51 19.46
CA ILE A 334 10.26 -9.01 18.88
C ILE A 334 9.58 -8.02 19.84
N SER A 335 8.88 -7.06 19.28
CA SER A 335 7.96 -6.19 20.04
C SER A 335 6.54 -6.36 19.53
N LEU A 336 5.57 -6.38 20.44
CA LEU A 336 4.16 -6.45 20.15
C LEU A 336 3.50 -5.07 20.23
N TYR A 337 2.56 -4.84 19.34
CA TYR A 337 1.85 -3.58 19.19
C TYR A 337 0.33 -3.78 19.24
N LYS A 338 -0.39 -2.78 19.78
CA LYS A 338 -1.83 -2.59 19.61
C LYS A 338 -2.03 -1.28 18.84
N GLY A 339 -2.45 -1.39 17.58
CA GLY A 339 -2.39 -0.24 16.68
C GLY A 339 -0.97 0.32 16.58
N LYS A 340 -0.83 1.61 16.87
CA LYS A 340 0.46 2.33 16.84
C LYS A 340 1.27 2.24 18.15
N VAL A 341 0.72 1.64 19.21
CA VAL A 341 1.31 1.64 20.54
C VAL A 341 2.08 0.32 20.78
N CYS A 342 3.37 0.44 21.10
CA CYS A 342 4.17 -0.69 21.52
C CYS A 342 3.78 -1.09 22.95
N VAL A 343 3.26 -2.31 23.12
CA VAL A 343 2.73 -2.81 24.40
C VAL A 343 3.71 -3.73 25.13
N GLU A 344 4.50 -4.51 24.40
CA GLU A 344 5.54 -5.35 24.99
C GLU A 344 6.80 -5.30 24.11
N LYS A 345 7.97 -5.15 24.74
CA LYS A 345 9.24 -4.98 24.05
C LYS A 345 10.19 -6.13 24.30
N ALA A 346 11.02 -6.42 23.30
CA ALA A 346 12.18 -7.30 23.40
C ALA A 346 11.83 -8.73 23.86
N ILE A 347 10.68 -9.24 23.46
CA ILE A 347 10.23 -10.62 23.68
C ILE A 347 11.16 -11.56 22.91
N PRO A 348 11.59 -12.69 23.49
CA PRO A 348 12.29 -13.73 22.72
C PRO A 348 11.43 -14.20 21.53
N GLU A 349 12.03 -14.34 20.36
CA GLU A 349 11.33 -14.76 19.13
C GLU A 349 10.60 -16.12 19.32
N SER A 350 11.19 -17.02 20.14
CA SER A 350 10.62 -18.35 20.43
C SER A 350 9.25 -18.29 21.13
N GLU A 351 8.97 -17.22 21.89
CA GLU A 351 7.73 -17.05 22.66
C GLU A 351 6.74 -16.07 21.98
N ALA A 352 7.23 -15.29 21.01
CA ALA A 352 6.52 -14.10 20.56
C ALA A 352 5.22 -14.39 19.79
N VAL A 353 5.12 -15.52 19.07
CA VAL A 353 3.90 -15.93 18.37
C VAL A 353 2.81 -16.32 19.37
N GLU A 354 3.13 -17.14 20.36
CA GLU A 354 2.18 -17.54 21.41
C GLU A 354 1.69 -16.31 22.20
N LYS A 355 2.60 -15.42 22.57
CA LYS A 355 2.26 -14.16 23.25
C LYS A 355 1.38 -13.25 22.41
N LEU A 356 1.59 -13.18 21.08
CA LEU A 356 0.71 -12.43 20.19
C LEU A 356 -0.73 -12.98 20.25
N ILE A 357 -0.90 -14.30 20.15
CA ILE A 357 -2.24 -14.90 20.20
C ILE A 357 -2.89 -14.66 21.56
N GLN A 358 -2.18 -14.88 22.67
CA GLN A 358 -2.69 -14.58 24.01
C GLN A 358 -3.05 -13.10 24.18
N PHE A 359 -2.23 -12.21 23.63
CA PHE A 359 -2.50 -10.76 23.66
C PHE A 359 -3.76 -10.40 22.87
N ILE A 360 -3.98 -10.99 21.69
CA ILE A 360 -5.20 -10.80 20.90
C ILE A 360 -6.43 -11.32 21.66
N MET A 361 -6.33 -12.51 22.28
CA MET A 361 -7.45 -13.12 23.04
C MET A 361 -7.87 -12.27 24.24
N ASN A 362 -6.95 -11.56 24.86
CA ASN A 362 -7.19 -10.76 26.07
C ASN A 362 -7.59 -9.30 25.80
N ASN A 363 -7.69 -8.88 24.56
CA ASN A 363 -7.94 -7.50 24.14
C ASN A 363 -9.02 -7.33 23.07
#